data_958e8869cf111a7ac7bc0b7ab85db601
#
_entry.id   958e8869cf111a7ac7bc0b7ab85db601
#
_cell.length_a   1.000
_cell.length_b   1.000
_cell.length_c   1.000
_cell.angle_alpha   90.00
_cell.angle_beta   90.00
_cell.angle_gamma   90.00
#
_symmetry.space_group_name_H-M   'P 1'
#
loop_
_entity.id
_entity.type
_entity.pdbx_description
1 polymer ?
#
loop_
_entity_poly.entity_id
_entity_poly.type
_entity_poly.pdbx_seq_one_letter_code
_entity_poly.pdbx_strand_id
1 'polypeptide(L)'
;MNLGFIGTGKIASSVITGICKSKIKFKKIIISERNKKTAKTLKRKFKKINVSKNNQEIIDKCDWIFLSVTPKVGEKIIKDLKFKSSHTIISFIPTITLSQLKKFINVKANIIRAIPLPPISLKKGPVPICPPNKKVKNFFNKIGTTVEIKNEKSSINFWATSGMM
;
A
#
# COMPACT_ATOMS: atom_id res chain seq x y z
N MET A 1 1.71 -13.59 7.50
CA MET A 1 0.82 -12.44 7.36
C MET A 1 0.07 -12.48 6.05
N ASN A 2 -1.13 -11.91 6.01
CA ASN A 2 -1.91 -11.69 4.79
C ASN A 2 -1.77 -10.22 4.40
N LEU A 3 -1.67 -9.95 3.10
CA LEU A 3 -1.52 -8.60 2.56
C LEU A 3 -2.77 -8.23 1.76
N GLY A 4 -3.36 -7.08 2.05
CA GLY A 4 -4.55 -6.57 1.37
C GLY A 4 -4.24 -5.31 0.55
N PHE A 5 -4.69 -5.25 -0.69
CA PHE A 5 -4.51 -4.07 -1.53
C PHE A 5 -5.88 -3.52 -1.95
N ILE A 6 -6.18 -2.31 -1.50
CA ILE A 6 -7.34 -1.55 -1.94
C ILE A 6 -6.89 -0.61 -3.05
N GLY A 7 -7.25 -0.98 -4.28
CA GLY A 7 -6.74 -0.38 -5.51
C GLY A 7 -5.64 -1.23 -6.16
N THR A 8 -5.78 -1.44 -7.47
CA THR A 8 -4.87 -2.24 -8.31
C THR A 8 -4.36 -1.44 -9.50
N GLY A 9 -4.02 -0.17 -9.26
CA GLY A 9 -3.38 0.71 -10.24
C GLY A 9 -1.92 0.33 -10.53
N LYS A 10 -1.23 1.17 -11.31
CA LYS A 10 0.17 0.96 -11.74
C LYS A 10 1.12 0.74 -10.56
N ILE A 11 1.03 1.56 -9.51
CA ILE A 11 1.89 1.46 -8.33
C ILE A 11 1.62 0.17 -7.55
N ALA A 12 0.33 -0.12 -7.24
CA ALA A 12 -0.02 -1.35 -6.52
C ALA A 12 0.47 -2.60 -7.27
N SER A 13 0.24 -2.68 -8.59
CA SER A 13 0.68 -3.82 -9.40
C SER A 13 2.19 -3.99 -9.42
N SER A 14 2.95 -2.88 -9.42
CA SER A 14 4.42 -2.90 -9.35
C SER A 14 4.89 -3.40 -7.98
N VAL A 15 4.32 -2.91 -6.88
CA VAL A 15 4.62 -3.36 -5.51
C VAL A 15 4.29 -4.84 -5.34
N ILE A 16 3.10 -5.27 -5.75
CA ILE A 16 2.66 -6.68 -5.68
C ILE A 16 3.63 -7.57 -6.47
N THR A 17 4.03 -7.15 -7.67
CA THR A 17 5.00 -7.88 -8.48
C THR A 17 6.36 -8.01 -7.79
N GLY A 18 6.85 -6.92 -7.19
CA GLY A 18 8.08 -6.92 -6.40
C GLY A 18 8.00 -7.86 -5.20
N ILE A 19 6.89 -7.82 -4.45
CA ILE A 19 6.64 -8.72 -3.31
C ILE A 19 6.66 -10.18 -3.75
N CYS A 20 5.92 -10.53 -4.80
CA CYS A 20 5.82 -11.91 -5.29
C CYS A 20 7.15 -12.47 -5.83
N LYS A 21 8.06 -11.60 -6.30
CA LYS A 21 9.40 -11.95 -6.78
C LYS A 21 10.49 -11.88 -5.69
N SER A 22 10.14 -11.47 -4.47
CA SER A 22 11.08 -11.26 -3.38
C SER A 22 11.11 -12.44 -2.39
N LYS A 23 11.97 -12.29 -1.36
CA LYS A 23 12.04 -13.20 -0.20
C LYS A 23 11.05 -12.82 0.92
N ILE A 24 10.06 -11.96 0.66
CA ILE A 24 9.03 -11.62 1.64
C ILE A 24 8.14 -12.86 1.89
N LYS A 25 8.04 -13.25 3.17
CA LYS A 25 7.16 -14.36 3.57
C LYS A 25 5.75 -13.83 3.82
N PHE A 26 4.79 -14.26 3.01
CA PHE A 26 3.36 -13.99 3.17
C PHE A 26 2.53 -15.24 2.88
N LYS A 27 1.34 -15.33 3.45
CA LYS A 27 0.40 -16.45 3.19
C LYS A 27 -0.34 -16.23 1.86
N LYS A 28 -1.00 -15.10 1.74
CA LYS A 28 -1.76 -14.68 0.53
C LYS A 28 -1.78 -13.16 0.39
N ILE A 29 -2.06 -12.71 -0.83
CA ILE A 29 -2.37 -11.31 -1.16
C ILE A 29 -3.82 -11.27 -1.62
N ILE A 30 -4.64 -10.40 -1.03
CA ILE A 30 -6.02 -10.17 -1.46
C ILE A 30 -6.08 -8.75 -2.07
N ILE A 31 -6.56 -8.65 -3.30
CA ILE A 31 -6.61 -7.40 -4.06
C ILE A 31 -8.03 -7.04 -4.44
N SER A 32 -8.34 -5.74 -4.51
CA SER A 32 -9.65 -5.26 -4.97
C SER A 32 -9.82 -5.46 -6.48
N GLU A 33 -11.06 -5.77 -6.90
CA GLU A 33 -11.40 -6.02 -8.31
C GLU A 33 -11.53 -4.72 -9.15
N ARG A 34 -11.47 -3.53 -8.56
CA ARG A 34 -11.79 -2.26 -9.23
C ARG A 34 -11.19 -2.11 -10.63
N ASN A 35 -9.92 -2.46 -10.81
CA ASN A 35 -9.30 -2.60 -12.12
C ASN A 35 -9.29 -4.08 -12.52
N LYS A 36 -10.40 -4.53 -13.11
CA LYS A 36 -10.62 -5.94 -13.49
C LYS A 36 -9.49 -6.52 -14.34
N LYS A 37 -8.99 -5.75 -15.32
CA LYS A 37 -7.90 -6.18 -16.21
C LYS A 37 -6.62 -6.46 -15.44
N THR A 38 -6.19 -5.51 -14.61
CA THR A 38 -4.97 -5.66 -13.78
C THR A 38 -5.14 -6.76 -12.74
N ALA A 39 -6.30 -6.82 -12.06
CA ALA A 39 -6.57 -7.84 -11.06
C ALA A 39 -6.53 -9.25 -11.66
N LYS A 40 -7.16 -9.46 -12.83
CA LYS A 40 -7.12 -10.73 -13.57
C LYS A 40 -5.71 -11.12 -13.99
N THR A 41 -4.91 -10.15 -14.47
CA THR A 41 -3.52 -10.38 -14.87
C THR A 41 -2.66 -10.80 -13.68
N LEU A 42 -2.76 -10.11 -12.55
CA LEU A 42 -2.00 -10.43 -11.34
C LEU A 42 -2.38 -11.81 -10.79
N LYS A 43 -3.68 -12.13 -10.71
CA LYS A 43 -4.17 -13.43 -10.26
C LYS A 43 -3.65 -14.58 -11.14
N ARG A 44 -3.65 -14.40 -12.48
CA ARG A 44 -3.11 -15.38 -13.41
C ARG A 44 -1.62 -15.59 -13.24
N LYS A 45 -0.87 -14.49 -12.97
CA LYS A 45 0.59 -14.51 -12.86
C LYS A 45 1.09 -15.10 -11.55
N PHE A 46 0.34 -14.94 -10.45
CA PHE A 46 0.80 -15.31 -9.12
C PHE A 46 -0.27 -16.11 -8.35
N LYS A 47 0.02 -17.38 -8.08
CA LYS A 47 -0.92 -18.33 -7.43
C LYS A 47 -1.43 -17.90 -6.06
N LYS A 48 -0.66 -17.09 -5.31
CA LYS A 48 -1.03 -16.61 -3.96
C LYS A 48 -1.90 -15.35 -3.95
N ILE A 49 -2.36 -14.89 -5.12
CA ILE A 49 -3.23 -13.70 -5.25
C ILE A 49 -4.69 -14.12 -5.36
N ASN A 50 -5.51 -13.55 -4.48
CA ASN A 50 -6.96 -13.64 -4.51
C ASN A 50 -7.56 -12.28 -4.84
N VAL A 51 -8.67 -12.27 -5.58
CA VAL A 51 -9.42 -11.05 -5.92
C VAL A 51 -10.69 -11.01 -5.09
N SER A 52 -10.98 -9.88 -4.46
CA SER A 52 -12.25 -9.63 -3.77
C SER A 52 -13.00 -8.46 -4.41
N LYS A 53 -14.31 -8.59 -4.49
CA LYS A 53 -15.24 -7.51 -4.90
C LYS A 53 -15.54 -6.55 -3.76
N ASN A 54 -15.31 -6.97 -2.52
CA ASN A 54 -15.62 -6.22 -1.32
C ASN A 54 -14.35 -5.78 -0.60
N ASN A 55 -14.16 -4.45 -0.44
CA ASN A 55 -13.00 -3.90 0.26
C ASN A 55 -12.99 -4.23 1.76
N GLN A 56 -14.17 -4.35 2.39
CA GLN A 56 -14.24 -4.72 3.81
C GLN A 56 -13.74 -6.16 4.02
N GLU A 57 -14.06 -7.08 3.11
CA GLU A 57 -13.53 -8.44 3.15
C GLU A 57 -11.99 -8.46 3.11
N ILE A 58 -11.37 -7.56 2.33
CA ILE A 58 -9.91 -7.42 2.29
C ILE A 58 -9.37 -7.02 3.66
N ILE A 59 -10.00 -6.02 4.30
CA ILE A 59 -9.61 -5.52 5.62
C ILE A 59 -9.76 -6.62 6.68
N ASP A 60 -10.87 -7.34 6.67
CA ASP A 60 -11.17 -8.35 7.68
C ASP A 60 -10.20 -9.54 7.65
N LYS A 61 -9.68 -9.88 6.46
CA LYS A 61 -8.83 -11.06 6.22
C LYS A 61 -7.34 -10.77 6.17
N CYS A 62 -6.91 -9.50 6.22
CA CYS A 62 -5.51 -9.12 6.05
C CYS A 62 -4.96 -8.40 7.27
N ASP A 63 -3.66 -8.57 7.50
CA ASP A 63 -2.92 -7.94 8.59
C ASP A 63 -2.33 -6.58 8.17
N TRP A 64 -1.86 -6.51 6.92
CA TRP A 64 -1.30 -5.31 6.31
C TRP A 64 -2.20 -4.84 5.18
N ILE A 65 -2.60 -3.57 5.24
CA ILE A 65 -3.52 -2.97 4.27
C ILE A 65 -2.81 -1.88 3.48
N PHE A 66 -2.74 -2.04 2.17
CA PHE A 66 -2.17 -1.06 1.25
C PHE A 66 -3.29 -0.28 0.57
N LEU A 67 -3.31 1.03 0.81
CA LEU A 67 -4.27 1.96 0.19
C LEU A 67 -3.64 2.56 -1.06
N SER A 68 -4.08 2.14 -2.23
CA SER A 68 -3.51 2.52 -3.53
C SER A 68 -4.59 2.91 -4.53
N VAL A 69 -5.45 3.82 -4.13
CA VAL A 69 -6.53 4.41 -4.93
C VAL A 69 -6.24 5.88 -5.21
N THR A 70 -6.95 6.48 -6.17
CA THR A 70 -6.85 7.93 -6.39
C THR A 70 -7.35 8.70 -5.17
N PRO A 71 -6.83 9.91 -4.89
CA PRO A 71 -7.18 10.67 -3.69
C PRO A 71 -8.69 10.84 -3.47
N LYS A 72 -9.40 11.28 -4.51
CA LYS A 72 -10.87 11.49 -4.47
C LYS A 72 -11.64 10.23 -4.07
N VAL A 73 -11.21 9.08 -4.58
CA VAL A 73 -11.80 7.78 -4.25
C VAL A 73 -11.38 7.31 -2.87
N GLY A 74 -10.12 7.54 -2.50
CA GLY A 74 -9.55 7.14 -1.21
C GLY A 74 -10.30 7.77 -0.05
N GLU A 75 -10.53 9.08 -0.09
CA GLU A 75 -11.27 9.78 0.96
C GLU A 75 -12.65 9.17 1.23
N LYS A 76 -13.43 8.89 0.16
CA LYS A 76 -14.75 8.29 0.29
C LYS A 76 -14.66 6.86 0.84
N ILE A 77 -13.83 6.01 0.25
CA ILE A 77 -13.76 4.58 0.61
C ILE A 77 -13.22 4.38 2.02
N ILE A 78 -12.17 5.12 2.43
CA ILE A 78 -11.51 4.90 3.73
C ILE A 78 -12.48 5.18 4.89
N LYS A 79 -13.33 6.19 4.77
CA LYS A 79 -14.31 6.55 5.81
C LYS A 79 -15.37 5.47 6.04
N ASP A 80 -15.71 4.72 4.99
CA ASP A 80 -16.75 3.68 5.03
C ASP A 80 -16.22 2.32 5.53
N LEU A 81 -14.88 2.18 5.64
CA LEU A 81 -14.23 0.92 5.99
C LEU A 81 -13.93 0.82 7.48
N LYS A 82 -14.17 -0.35 8.06
CA LYS A 82 -13.93 -0.64 9.48
C LYS A 82 -12.56 -1.28 9.65
N PHE A 83 -11.59 -0.50 10.10
CA PHE A 83 -10.24 -0.95 10.40
C PHE A 83 -10.13 -1.49 11.82
N LYS A 84 -9.06 -2.26 12.10
CA LYS A 84 -8.70 -2.77 13.44
C LYS A 84 -7.42 -2.11 13.93
N SER A 85 -7.26 -1.94 15.23
CA SER A 85 -6.04 -1.39 15.84
C SER A 85 -4.79 -2.24 15.57
N SER A 86 -4.97 -3.55 15.31
CA SER A 86 -3.90 -4.49 14.97
C SER A 86 -3.37 -4.34 13.54
N HIS A 87 -4.05 -3.59 12.67
CA HIS A 87 -3.61 -3.43 11.28
C HIS A 87 -2.36 -2.56 11.17
N THR A 88 -1.51 -2.91 10.22
CA THR A 88 -0.51 -2.01 9.65
C THR A 88 -1.05 -1.48 8.33
N ILE A 89 -1.32 -0.17 8.28
CA ILE A 89 -1.94 0.49 7.12
C ILE A 89 -0.89 1.31 6.40
N ILE A 90 -0.66 1.03 5.13
CA ILE A 90 0.35 1.69 4.29
C ILE A 90 -0.37 2.43 3.17
N SER A 91 -0.30 3.75 3.18
CA SER A 91 -0.94 4.58 2.15
C SER A 91 0.06 4.98 1.08
N PHE A 92 -0.29 4.71 -0.17
CA PHE A 92 0.39 5.21 -1.38
C PHE A 92 -0.32 6.44 -1.97
N ILE A 93 -1.32 6.99 -1.27
CA ILE A 93 -2.11 8.13 -1.74
C ILE A 93 -1.34 9.43 -1.47
N PRO A 94 -0.92 10.18 -2.51
CA PRO A 94 0.01 11.30 -2.33
C PRO A 94 -0.58 12.46 -1.53
N THR A 95 -1.84 12.79 -1.74
CA THR A 95 -2.47 14.02 -1.23
C THR A 95 -3.21 13.87 0.09
N ILE A 96 -3.38 12.63 0.59
CA ILE A 96 -4.00 12.41 1.91
C ILE A 96 -2.90 12.36 2.98
N THR A 97 -2.90 13.31 3.89
CA THR A 97 -1.92 13.43 4.97
C THR A 97 -2.10 12.36 6.05
N LEU A 98 -1.08 12.16 6.89
CA LEU A 98 -1.17 11.27 8.06
C LEU A 98 -2.30 11.70 9.01
N SER A 99 -2.47 12.99 9.21
CA SER A 99 -3.56 13.55 10.06
C SER A 99 -4.92 13.18 9.50
N GLN A 100 -5.13 13.36 8.19
CA GLN A 100 -6.38 12.98 7.53
C GLN A 100 -6.60 11.46 7.56
N LEU A 101 -5.57 10.64 7.31
CA LEU A 101 -5.66 9.19 7.40
C LEU A 101 -6.09 8.73 8.80
N LYS A 102 -5.48 9.29 9.86
CA LYS A 102 -5.85 8.98 11.25
C LYS A 102 -7.31 9.32 11.54
N LYS A 103 -7.80 10.48 11.03
CA LYS A 103 -9.19 10.91 11.16
C LYS A 103 -10.16 9.97 10.43
N PHE A 104 -9.83 9.56 9.18
CA PHE A 104 -10.71 8.71 8.38
C PHE A 104 -10.75 7.27 8.90
N ILE A 105 -9.61 6.73 9.32
CA ILE A 105 -9.46 5.36 9.83
C ILE A 105 -10.09 5.21 11.22
N ASN A 106 -10.07 6.27 12.03
CA ASN A 106 -10.73 6.39 13.34
C ASN A 106 -10.47 5.25 14.33
N VAL A 107 -9.32 4.59 14.21
CA VAL A 107 -8.81 3.62 15.19
C VAL A 107 -7.31 3.82 15.38
N LYS A 108 -6.79 3.44 16.54
CA LYS A 108 -5.35 3.55 16.86
C LYS A 108 -4.57 2.43 16.15
N ALA A 109 -4.51 2.49 14.82
CA ALA A 109 -3.73 1.56 14.00
C ALA A 109 -2.33 2.12 13.68
N ASN A 110 -1.45 1.25 13.18
CA ASN A 110 -0.11 1.65 12.71
C ASN A 110 -0.23 2.17 11.27
N ILE A 111 -0.18 3.48 11.08
CA ILE A 111 -0.40 4.14 9.78
C ILE A 111 0.90 4.74 9.26
N ILE A 112 1.30 4.33 8.06
CA ILE A 112 2.51 4.79 7.38
C ILE A 112 2.14 5.27 5.96
N ARG A 113 2.71 6.38 5.53
CA ARG A 113 2.70 6.79 4.12
C ARG A 113 3.96 6.26 3.45
N ALA A 114 3.84 5.74 2.24
CA ALA A 114 4.98 5.29 1.45
C ALA A 114 4.87 5.77 0.00
N ILE A 115 6.03 6.01 -0.63
CA ILE A 115 6.12 6.53 -2.01
C ILE A 115 6.93 5.55 -2.87
N PRO A 116 6.39 4.35 -3.15
CA PRO A 116 7.07 3.44 -4.07
C PRO A 116 6.95 3.94 -5.51
N LEU A 117 7.99 3.71 -6.29
CA LEU A 117 8.04 4.00 -7.72
C LEU A 117 7.93 2.71 -8.54
N PRO A 118 7.52 2.75 -9.83
CA PRO A 118 7.35 1.56 -10.67
C PRO A 118 8.54 0.60 -10.72
N PRO A 119 9.84 1.04 -10.67
CA PRO A 119 11.00 0.14 -10.61
C PRO A 119 11.02 -0.84 -9.44
N ILE A 120 10.16 -0.65 -8.42
CA ILE A 120 9.99 -1.58 -7.31
C ILE A 120 9.56 -2.99 -7.77
N SER A 121 8.93 -3.11 -8.95
CA SER A 121 8.61 -4.40 -9.58
C SER A 121 9.85 -5.22 -9.95
N LEU A 122 11.00 -4.55 -10.09
CA LEU A 122 12.33 -5.11 -10.35
C LEU A 122 13.18 -5.16 -9.06
N LYS A 123 12.60 -4.89 -7.90
CA LYS A 123 13.26 -4.76 -6.60
C LYS A 123 14.32 -3.65 -6.59
N LYS A 124 14.03 -2.53 -7.23
CA LYS A 124 14.92 -1.37 -7.36
C LYS A 124 14.19 -0.07 -7.01
N GLY A 125 14.98 0.93 -6.65
CA GLY A 125 14.53 2.28 -6.40
C GLY A 125 14.24 2.60 -4.94
N PRO A 126 14.19 3.90 -4.60
CA PRO A 126 13.89 4.37 -3.26
C PRO A 126 12.42 4.17 -2.92
N VAL A 127 12.17 3.91 -1.65
CA VAL A 127 10.82 3.85 -1.05
C VAL A 127 10.81 4.76 0.18
N PRO A 128 10.54 6.05 0.01
CA PRO A 128 10.33 6.95 1.13
C PRO A 128 9.14 6.49 2.00
N ILE A 129 9.33 6.46 3.33
CA ILE A 129 8.29 6.14 4.30
C ILE A 129 8.20 7.20 5.38
N CYS A 130 6.99 7.55 5.80
CA CYS A 130 6.72 8.50 6.88
C CYS A 130 5.49 8.05 7.69
N PRO A 131 5.57 8.01 9.04
CA PRO A 131 6.76 8.17 9.87
C PRO A 131 7.71 6.96 9.77
N PRO A 132 8.94 7.05 10.33
CA PRO A 132 9.86 5.92 10.43
C PRO A 132 9.19 4.71 11.12
N ASN A 133 9.39 3.53 10.56
CA ASN A 133 8.85 2.30 11.11
C ASN A 133 9.73 1.10 10.75
N LYS A 134 10.33 0.47 11.76
CA LYS A 134 11.30 -0.63 11.58
C LYS A 134 10.71 -1.83 10.83
N LYS A 135 9.46 -2.22 11.12
CA LYS A 135 8.82 -3.37 10.43
C LYS A 135 8.58 -3.07 8.96
N VAL A 136 8.06 -1.87 8.65
CA VAL A 136 7.78 -1.43 7.28
C VAL A 136 9.08 -1.19 6.50
N LYS A 137 10.11 -0.63 7.13
CA LYS A 137 11.47 -0.51 6.56
C LYS A 137 12.02 -1.87 6.15
N ASN A 138 12.02 -2.84 7.06
CA ASN A 138 12.51 -4.19 6.78
C ASN A 138 11.71 -4.89 5.68
N PHE A 139 10.43 -4.59 5.56
CA PHE A 139 9.58 -5.10 4.49
C PHE A 139 9.99 -4.51 3.12
N PHE A 140 10.05 -3.19 3.00
CA PHE A 140 10.37 -2.54 1.74
C PHE A 140 11.83 -2.73 1.32
N ASN A 141 12.77 -2.89 2.23
CA ASN A 141 14.16 -3.19 1.91
C ASN A 141 14.36 -4.54 1.18
N LYS A 142 13.34 -5.39 1.14
CA LYS A 142 13.37 -6.62 0.33
C LYS A 142 12.97 -6.41 -1.12
N ILE A 143 12.42 -5.23 -1.45
CA ILE A 143 11.92 -4.89 -2.78
C ILE A 143 12.36 -3.51 -3.28
N GLY A 144 13.19 -2.81 -2.52
CA GLY A 144 13.74 -1.49 -2.84
C GLY A 144 14.67 -1.01 -1.75
N THR A 145 14.97 0.28 -1.72
CA THR A 145 15.77 0.93 -0.66
C THR A 145 14.90 1.88 0.12
N THR A 146 14.60 1.58 1.38
CA THR A 146 13.74 2.43 2.20
C THR A 146 14.46 3.69 2.66
N VAL A 147 13.82 4.84 2.50
CA VAL A 147 14.25 6.15 3.01
C VAL A 147 13.29 6.59 4.09
N GLU A 148 13.75 6.70 5.33
CA GLU A 148 12.91 7.12 6.46
C GLU A 148 12.82 8.63 6.55
N ILE A 149 11.60 9.17 6.52
CA ILE A 149 11.31 10.59 6.62
C ILE A 149 10.63 10.84 7.98
N LYS A 150 11.29 11.63 8.82
CA LYS A 150 10.78 11.94 10.18
C LYS A 150 9.62 12.93 10.16
N ASN A 151 9.65 13.91 9.27
CA ASN A 151 8.65 14.97 9.19
C ASN A 151 7.87 14.87 7.88
N GLU A 152 6.55 14.79 7.96
CA GLU A 152 5.68 14.68 6.79
C GLU A 152 5.81 15.88 5.83
N LYS A 153 6.03 17.09 6.36
CA LYS A 153 6.26 18.30 5.53
C LYS A 153 7.47 18.13 4.61
N SER A 154 8.55 17.49 5.09
CA SER A 154 9.72 17.18 4.27
C SER A 154 9.45 16.15 3.18
N SER A 155 8.36 15.41 3.29
CA SER A 155 7.98 14.41 2.29
C SER A 155 7.32 15.01 1.05
N ILE A 156 6.88 16.28 1.09
CA ILE A 156 6.17 16.95 0.00
C ILE A 156 7.00 16.95 -1.29
N ASN A 157 8.31 17.19 -1.19
CA ASN A 157 9.21 17.19 -2.34
C ASN A 157 9.26 15.82 -3.05
N PHE A 158 9.20 14.72 -2.29
CA PHE A 158 9.15 13.37 -2.86
C PHE A 158 7.81 13.06 -3.51
N TRP A 159 6.71 13.62 -2.98
CA TRP A 159 5.38 13.46 -3.58
C TRP A 159 5.26 14.24 -4.88
N ALA A 160 5.81 15.45 -4.93
CA ALA A 160 5.80 16.30 -6.14
C ALA A 160 6.56 15.63 -7.29
N THR A 161 7.75 15.08 -7.03
CA THR A 161 8.55 14.40 -8.06
C THR A 161 7.92 13.09 -8.54
N SER A 162 7.21 12.36 -7.67
CA SER A 162 6.52 11.13 -8.07
C SER A 162 5.27 11.36 -8.92
N GLY A 163 4.65 12.55 -8.80
CA GLY A 163 3.49 12.96 -9.61
C GLY A 163 3.84 13.39 -11.03
N MET A 164 5.12 13.67 -11.31
CA MET A 164 5.61 14.07 -12.65
C MET A 164 6.10 12.88 -13.51
N MET A 165 6.04 11.66 -12.99
CA MET A 165 6.39 10.41 -13.66
C MET A 165 5.14 9.54 -13.90
#